data_577a708675c6bcd607f39a5be576fd6b
#
_entry.id   577a708675c6bcd607f39a5be576fd6b
#
_cell.length_a   1.000
_cell.length_b   1.000
_cell.length_c   1.000
_cell.angle_alpha   90.00
_cell.angle_beta   90.00
_cell.angle_gamma   90.00
#
_symmetry.space_group_name_H-M   'P 1'
#
loop_
_entity.id
_entity.type
_entity.pdbx_description
1 polymer ?
#
loop_
_entity_poly.entity_id
_entity_poly.type
_entity_poly.pdbx_seq_one_letter_code
_entity_poly.pdbx_strand_id
1 'polypeptide(L)'
;MISYAQNFEDVMISRLFDPDYRGFYIDIGAGHPEFLSVTRHFYDQGWSGVNVEPATCFYPLLCEARPRDVNLRCAIGNSPGVATFHEFPKLPENSTLERVVADRLTTCEFVSFSHEVEVVRLADLCSVHAKERTIDFMKIDVEGGELGVLESGDWKQYRPRLLVIEATVVNTREENWQAWEPILTKANYHKIWFDGLNNFYLREEDLDLRFAFQLPPNIFDRFETSELARLRRLLAERDAQLAAKAASPSVPKPNKRT
;
A
#
# COMPACT_ATOMS: atom_id res chain seq x y z
N MET A 1 -12.48 -10.94 6.38
CA MET A 1 -11.56 -9.79 6.51
C MET A 1 -12.06 -8.59 5.73
N ILE A 2 -11.59 -7.38 6.02
CA ILE A 2 -11.81 -6.21 5.15
C ILE A 2 -10.57 -6.04 4.28
N SER A 3 -10.77 -5.94 2.96
CA SER A 3 -9.72 -5.62 2.00
C SER A 3 -9.72 -4.12 1.73
N TYR A 4 -8.53 -3.53 1.75
CA TYR A 4 -8.29 -2.12 1.46
C TYR A 4 -7.49 -1.94 0.16
N ALA A 5 -6.88 -2.99 -0.32
CA ALA A 5 -5.98 -2.97 -1.47
C ALA A 5 -6.73 -2.85 -2.81
N GLN A 6 -6.03 -2.40 -3.85
CA GLN A 6 -6.60 -2.11 -5.17
C GLN A 6 -7.02 -3.39 -5.91
N ASN A 7 -6.15 -4.40 -5.94
CA ASN A 7 -6.35 -5.69 -6.60
C ASN A 7 -6.47 -6.85 -5.59
N PHE A 8 -6.86 -6.54 -4.34
CA PHE A 8 -6.98 -7.52 -3.26
C PHE A 8 -5.63 -8.19 -2.91
N GLU A 9 -4.53 -7.46 -3.02
CA GLU A 9 -3.19 -7.92 -2.66
C GLU A 9 -3.14 -8.35 -1.20
N ASP A 10 -3.80 -7.60 -0.32
CA ASP A 10 -3.92 -7.89 1.12
C ASP A 10 -4.63 -9.22 1.39
N VAL A 11 -5.61 -9.60 0.54
CA VAL A 11 -6.29 -10.91 0.60
C VAL A 11 -5.31 -12.02 0.23
N MET A 12 -4.54 -11.85 -0.84
CA MET A 12 -3.56 -12.83 -1.29
C MET A 12 -2.44 -13.02 -0.28
N ILE A 13 -1.91 -11.91 0.26
CA ILE A 13 -0.85 -11.93 1.27
C ILE A 13 -1.35 -12.59 2.57
N SER A 14 -2.60 -12.34 2.97
CA SER A 14 -3.16 -12.88 4.22
C SER A 14 -3.21 -14.42 4.25
N ARG A 15 -3.26 -15.08 3.08
CA ARG A 15 -3.23 -16.55 2.97
C ARG A 15 -1.91 -17.19 3.45
N LEU A 16 -0.84 -16.39 3.57
CA LEU A 16 0.47 -16.86 4.01
C LEU A 16 0.60 -16.96 5.53
N PHE A 17 -0.31 -16.36 6.27
CA PHE A 17 -0.14 -16.16 7.70
C PHE A 17 -1.35 -16.65 8.48
N ASP A 18 -1.08 -17.21 9.65
CA ASP A 18 -2.16 -17.54 10.59
C ASP A 18 -2.84 -16.26 11.08
N PRO A 19 -4.16 -16.27 11.35
CA PRO A 19 -4.91 -15.07 11.78
C PRO A 19 -4.35 -14.40 13.04
N ASP A 20 -3.70 -15.18 13.92
CA ASP A 20 -3.10 -14.66 15.15
C ASP A 20 -1.64 -14.23 15.01
N TYR A 21 -1.04 -14.44 13.83
CA TYR A 21 0.32 -14.00 13.56
C TYR A 21 0.42 -12.48 13.47
N ARG A 22 1.49 -11.92 14.03
CA ARG A 22 1.78 -10.48 14.01
C ARG A 22 3.16 -10.27 13.45
N GLY A 23 3.20 -9.87 12.19
CA GLY A 23 4.42 -9.73 11.41
C GLY A 23 4.88 -8.29 11.27
N PHE A 24 5.84 -8.12 10.35
CA PHE A 24 6.46 -6.86 10.01
C PHE A 24 6.51 -6.66 8.50
N TYR A 25 6.08 -5.47 8.05
CA TYR A 25 6.08 -5.12 6.64
C TYR A 25 6.91 -3.85 6.36
N ILE A 26 7.27 -3.69 5.09
CA ILE A 26 7.79 -2.44 4.53
C ILE A 26 6.93 -2.06 3.34
N ASP A 27 6.44 -0.82 3.30
CA ASP A 27 5.57 -0.27 2.27
C ASP A 27 6.25 0.94 1.63
N ILE A 28 6.80 0.75 0.43
CA ILE A 28 7.50 1.78 -0.35
C ILE A 28 6.51 2.37 -1.35
N GLY A 29 6.19 3.66 -1.20
CA GLY A 29 5.05 4.30 -1.85
C GLY A 29 3.75 3.90 -1.14
N ALA A 30 3.67 4.22 0.17
CA ALA A 30 2.58 3.75 1.01
C ALA A 30 1.24 4.41 0.69
N GLY A 31 1.24 5.61 0.09
CA GLY A 31 0.05 6.32 -0.31
C GLY A 31 -0.88 6.68 0.84
N HIS A 32 -2.17 6.60 0.58
CA HIS A 32 -3.19 6.88 1.59
C HIS A 32 -3.28 5.75 2.64
N PRO A 33 -3.39 6.04 3.95
CA PRO A 33 -3.36 5.02 5.01
C PRO A 33 -4.52 4.02 4.99
N GLU A 34 -5.59 4.28 4.27
CA GLU A 34 -6.77 3.42 4.18
C GLU A 34 -7.17 3.10 2.73
N PHE A 35 -7.10 4.09 1.83
CA PHE A 35 -7.56 3.93 0.47
C PHE A 35 -6.46 3.31 -0.38
N LEU A 36 -6.75 2.21 -1.09
CA LEU A 36 -5.81 1.41 -1.90
C LEU A 36 -4.59 0.88 -1.10
N SER A 37 -4.69 0.78 0.22
CA SER A 37 -3.58 0.42 1.08
C SER A 37 -3.46 -1.10 1.25
N VAL A 38 -2.37 -1.67 0.75
CA VAL A 38 -2.05 -3.10 0.91
C VAL A 38 -1.78 -3.47 2.37
N THR A 39 -1.24 -2.54 3.15
CA THR A 39 -0.78 -2.78 4.52
C THR A 39 -1.83 -2.47 5.59
N ARG A 40 -2.93 -1.79 5.25
CA ARG A 40 -3.97 -1.41 6.21
C ARG A 40 -4.59 -2.58 6.94
N HIS A 41 -4.94 -3.63 6.23
CA HIS A 41 -5.51 -4.83 6.84
C HIS A 41 -4.59 -5.40 7.94
N PHE A 42 -3.30 -5.52 7.64
CA PHE A 42 -2.29 -6.06 8.55
C PHE A 42 -2.09 -5.16 9.77
N TYR A 43 -2.06 -3.84 9.55
CA TYR A 43 -2.02 -2.89 10.66
C TYR A 43 -3.21 -3.07 11.60
N ASP A 44 -4.43 -3.19 11.09
CA ASP A 44 -5.64 -3.41 11.91
C ASP A 44 -5.57 -4.74 12.67
N GLN A 45 -4.87 -5.75 12.14
CA GLN A 45 -4.58 -7.02 12.80
C GLN A 45 -3.44 -6.92 13.84
N GLY A 46 -2.87 -5.75 14.09
CA GLY A 46 -1.83 -5.54 15.11
C GLY A 46 -0.40 -5.72 14.61
N TRP A 47 -0.19 -5.84 13.30
CA TRP A 47 1.15 -5.77 12.71
C TRP A 47 1.74 -4.38 12.84
N SER A 48 3.03 -4.27 12.58
CA SER A 48 3.74 -3.00 12.48
C SER A 48 4.67 -3.01 11.27
N GLY A 49 5.04 -1.82 10.81
CA GLY A 49 5.89 -1.73 9.64
C GLY A 49 6.62 -0.41 9.50
N VAL A 50 7.20 -0.24 8.32
CA VAL A 50 7.77 1.02 7.85
C VAL A 50 7.00 1.44 6.62
N ASN A 51 6.43 2.63 6.65
CA ASN A 51 5.80 3.27 5.51
C ASN A 51 6.72 4.38 4.99
N VAL A 52 7.02 4.35 3.70
CA VAL A 52 7.79 5.38 3.02
C VAL A 52 6.86 6.11 2.05
N GLU A 53 6.70 7.43 2.27
CA GLU A 53 5.76 8.24 1.50
C GLU A 53 6.26 9.68 1.40
N PRO A 54 6.73 10.12 0.23
CA PRO A 54 7.20 11.49 0.03
C PRO A 54 6.10 12.52 -0.15
N ALA A 55 4.88 12.13 -0.58
CA ALA A 55 3.80 13.06 -0.90
C ALA A 55 3.33 13.88 0.31
N THR A 56 3.17 15.17 0.10
CA THR A 56 2.79 16.12 1.16
C THR A 56 1.38 15.89 1.69
N CYS A 57 0.49 15.32 0.86
CA CYS A 57 -0.88 15.03 1.23
C CYS A 57 -1.04 13.71 2.02
N PHE A 58 -0.22 12.68 1.76
CA PHE A 58 -0.38 11.37 2.36
C PHE A 58 0.44 11.16 3.64
N TYR A 59 1.67 11.68 3.69
CA TYR A 59 2.54 11.50 4.86
C TYR A 59 1.90 11.93 6.19
N PRO A 60 1.25 13.10 6.31
CA PRO A 60 0.59 13.48 7.56
C PRO A 60 -0.55 12.53 7.95
N LEU A 61 -1.31 12.03 6.97
CA LEU A 61 -2.39 11.06 7.20
C LEU A 61 -1.85 9.72 7.71
N LEU A 62 -0.71 9.26 7.17
CA LEU A 62 -0.02 8.07 7.68
C LEU A 62 0.41 8.25 9.13
N CYS A 63 1.02 9.39 9.47
CA CYS A 63 1.43 9.67 10.85
C CYS A 63 0.25 9.65 11.83
N GLU A 64 -0.90 10.17 11.44
CA GLU A 64 -2.11 10.17 12.25
C GLU A 64 -2.74 8.78 12.37
N ALA A 65 -2.92 8.08 11.23
CA ALA A 65 -3.67 6.82 11.17
C ALA A 65 -2.84 5.58 11.54
N ARG A 66 -1.50 5.66 11.46
CA ARG A 66 -0.55 4.54 11.63
C ARG A 66 0.52 4.84 12.71
N PRO A 67 0.15 5.26 13.96
CA PRO A 67 1.12 5.66 14.97
C PRO A 67 2.00 4.52 15.50
N ARG A 68 1.67 3.25 15.24
CA ARG A 68 2.55 2.11 15.58
C ARG A 68 3.63 1.85 14.54
N ASP A 69 3.46 2.40 13.33
CA ASP A 69 4.42 2.25 12.25
C ASP A 69 5.48 3.35 12.31
N VAL A 70 6.61 3.07 11.70
CA VAL A 70 7.60 4.09 11.37
C VAL A 70 7.17 4.72 10.05
N ASN A 71 6.77 5.99 10.07
CA ASN A 71 6.38 6.72 8.86
C ASN A 71 7.53 7.66 8.46
N LEU A 72 8.05 7.51 7.25
CA LEU A 72 9.20 8.24 6.74
C LEU A 72 8.80 9.11 5.55
N ARG A 73 9.09 10.40 5.61
CA ARG A 73 8.89 11.33 4.52
C ARG A 73 10.13 11.42 3.64
N CYS A 74 10.37 10.40 2.86
CA CYS A 74 11.48 10.32 1.92
C CYS A 74 11.06 9.48 0.70
N ALA A 75 11.93 9.38 -0.28
CA ALA A 75 11.83 8.44 -1.38
C ALA A 75 12.94 7.40 -1.27
N ILE A 76 12.77 6.26 -1.94
CA ILE A 76 13.80 5.22 -2.04
C ILE A 76 14.38 5.22 -3.46
N GLY A 77 15.69 5.11 -3.56
CA GLY A 77 16.37 5.04 -4.86
C GLY A 77 17.85 4.69 -4.76
N ASN A 78 18.48 4.47 -5.91
CA ASN A 78 19.90 4.08 -5.99
C ASN A 78 20.88 5.25 -5.89
N SER A 79 20.39 6.49 -5.95
CA SER A 79 21.18 7.73 -5.87
C SER A 79 20.76 8.54 -4.65
N PRO A 80 21.33 8.26 -3.45
CA PRO A 80 20.95 8.94 -2.23
C PRO A 80 21.31 10.44 -2.28
N GLY A 81 20.50 11.27 -1.62
CA GLY A 81 20.65 12.73 -1.58
C GLY A 81 19.31 13.43 -1.66
N VAL A 82 19.20 14.42 -2.52
CA VAL A 82 17.97 15.19 -2.74
C VAL A 82 17.56 15.07 -4.20
N ALA A 83 16.27 14.80 -4.44
CA ALA A 83 15.71 14.72 -5.78
C ALA A 83 14.42 15.56 -5.89
N THR A 84 14.04 15.88 -7.10
CA THR A 84 12.78 16.56 -7.41
C THR A 84 11.65 15.53 -7.45
N PHE A 85 10.64 15.70 -6.59
CA PHE A 85 9.42 14.92 -6.59
C PHE A 85 8.30 15.70 -7.26
N HIS A 86 7.58 15.05 -8.17
CA HIS A 86 6.46 15.62 -8.92
C HIS A 86 5.15 15.13 -8.31
N GLU A 87 4.45 16.03 -7.60
CA GLU A 87 3.20 15.70 -6.90
C GLU A 87 2.00 16.19 -7.69
N PHE A 88 0.98 15.33 -7.85
CA PHE A 88 -0.23 15.58 -8.62
C PHE A 88 -1.44 15.68 -7.68
N PRO A 89 -1.91 16.89 -7.29
CA PRO A 89 -2.98 17.04 -6.29
C PRO A 89 -4.32 16.38 -6.64
N LYS A 90 -4.59 16.16 -7.94
CA LYS A 90 -5.81 15.48 -8.40
C LYS A 90 -5.64 13.99 -8.64
N LEU A 91 -4.41 13.50 -8.60
CA LEU A 91 -4.00 12.12 -8.79
C LEU A 91 -2.79 11.84 -7.89
N PRO A 92 -2.94 12.03 -6.57
CA PRO A 92 -1.79 11.98 -5.67
C PRO A 92 -1.11 10.61 -5.65
N GLU A 93 -1.83 9.55 -5.98
CA GLU A 93 -1.32 8.18 -6.11
C GLU A 93 -0.25 8.06 -7.20
N ASN A 94 -0.34 8.87 -8.27
CA ASN A 94 0.61 8.85 -9.39
C ASN A 94 1.76 9.85 -9.26
N SER A 95 2.01 10.34 -8.05
CA SER A 95 3.15 11.22 -7.78
C SER A 95 4.46 10.44 -7.83
N THR A 96 5.50 11.03 -8.47
CA THR A 96 6.68 10.27 -8.87
C THR A 96 7.98 11.08 -8.82
N LEU A 97 9.13 10.40 -8.72
CA LEU A 97 10.45 10.97 -9.02
C LEU A 97 10.77 10.98 -10.51
N GLU A 98 10.08 10.16 -11.30
CA GLU A 98 10.40 9.92 -12.71
C GLU A 98 9.89 11.06 -13.60
N ARG A 99 10.80 11.89 -14.09
CA ARG A 99 10.48 13.01 -14.96
C ARG A 99 9.68 12.61 -16.19
N VAL A 100 9.98 11.47 -16.79
CA VAL A 100 9.29 10.96 -17.99
C VAL A 100 7.82 10.64 -17.67
N VAL A 101 7.55 10.08 -16.50
CA VAL A 101 6.18 9.81 -16.02
C VAL A 101 5.45 11.12 -15.77
N ALA A 102 6.09 12.07 -15.08
CA ALA A 102 5.52 13.36 -14.79
C ALA A 102 5.17 14.17 -16.07
N ASP A 103 6.06 14.18 -17.05
CA ASP A 103 5.85 14.87 -18.34
C ASP A 103 4.67 14.22 -19.10
N ARG A 104 4.53 12.89 -19.07
CA ARG A 104 3.40 12.18 -19.69
C ARG A 104 2.07 12.54 -19.03
N LEU A 105 1.99 12.53 -17.70
CA LEU A 105 0.77 12.88 -16.97
C LEU A 105 0.39 14.34 -17.21
N THR A 106 1.36 15.24 -17.27
CA THR A 106 1.14 16.66 -17.60
C THR A 106 0.56 16.83 -19.02
N THR A 107 0.99 16.02 -19.98
CA THR A 107 0.41 16.00 -21.34
C THR A 107 -1.06 15.56 -21.33
N CYS A 108 -1.49 14.77 -20.34
CA CYS A 108 -2.89 14.43 -20.10
C CYS A 108 -3.66 15.47 -19.27
N GLU A 109 -3.19 16.72 -19.21
CA GLU A 109 -3.80 17.86 -18.52
C GLU A 109 -3.81 17.78 -16.97
N PHE A 110 -3.03 16.89 -16.37
CA PHE A 110 -2.84 16.88 -14.92
C PHE A 110 -1.79 17.89 -14.50
N VAL A 111 -2.18 18.82 -13.63
CA VAL A 111 -1.27 19.84 -13.08
C VAL A 111 -0.48 19.24 -11.93
N SER A 112 0.84 19.33 -11.99
CA SER A 112 1.75 18.97 -10.91
C SER A 112 2.39 20.20 -10.28
N PHE A 113 2.85 20.05 -9.05
CA PHE A 113 3.89 20.89 -8.48
C PHE A 113 5.10 20.03 -8.10
N SER A 114 6.27 20.63 -8.06
CA SER A 114 7.50 19.92 -7.75
C SER A 114 8.13 20.48 -6.49
N HIS A 115 8.67 19.59 -5.66
CA HIS A 115 9.42 19.96 -4.47
C HIS A 115 10.58 18.99 -4.27
N GLU A 116 11.54 19.36 -3.44
CA GLU A 116 12.67 18.53 -3.08
C GLU A 116 12.27 17.52 -2.02
N VAL A 117 12.72 16.27 -2.20
CA VAL A 117 12.59 15.19 -1.21
C VAL A 117 13.94 14.52 -0.98
N GLU A 118 14.15 14.05 0.24
CA GLU A 118 15.29 13.20 0.55
C GLU A 118 15.12 11.84 -0.13
N VAL A 119 16.21 11.34 -0.73
CA VAL A 119 16.29 9.99 -1.29
C VAL A 119 17.28 9.18 -0.46
N VAL A 120 16.82 8.04 0.04
CA VAL A 120 17.65 7.09 0.79
C VAL A 120 17.72 5.75 0.07
N ARG A 121 18.74 4.94 0.37
CA ARG A 121 18.82 3.59 -0.20
C ARG A 121 17.95 2.63 0.61
N LEU A 122 17.36 1.66 -0.07
CA LEU A 122 16.59 0.60 0.59
C LEU A 122 17.44 -0.17 1.61
N ALA A 123 18.71 -0.45 1.29
CA ALA A 123 19.65 -1.10 2.20
C ALA A 123 19.86 -0.31 3.49
N ASP A 124 19.96 1.03 3.40
CA ASP A 124 20.17 1.90 4.56
C ASP A 124 18.90 1.95 5.44
N LEU A 125 17.72 2.07 4.82
CA LEU A 125 16.44 1.97 5.51
C LEU A 125 16.33 0.64 6.29
N CYS A 126 16.59 -0.48 5.62
CA CYS A 126 16.53 -1.80 6.23
C CYS A 126 17.54 -1.94 7.38
N SER A 127 18.74 -1.36 7.26
CA SER A 127 19.78 -1.41 8.29
C SER A 127 19.35 -0.73 9.60
N VAL A 128 18.50 0.27 9.51
CA VAL A 128 17.97 1.03 10.66
C VAL A 128 16.73 0.36 11.24
N HIS A 129 15.79 -0.05 10.38
CA HIS A 129 14.43 -0.40 10.82
C HIS A 129 14.12 -1.90 10.80
N ALA A 130 14.92 -2.71 10.09
CA ALA A 130 14.68 -4.14 9.92
C ALA A 130 15.88 -5.02 10.31
N LYS A 131 16.91 -4.49 10.95
CA LYS A 131 18.20 -5.16 11.22
C LYS A 131 18.06 -6.53 11.90
N GLU A 132 17.13 -6.67 12.84
CA GLU A 132 16.93 -7.88 13.65
C GLU A 132 15.51 -8.44 13.49
N ARG A 133 14.84 -8.11 12.39
CA ARG A 133 13.46 -8.50 12.12
C ARG A 133 13.36 -9.30 10.84
N THR A 134 12.47 -10.28 10.84
CA THR A 134 11.99 -10.86 9.59
C THR A 134 11.06 -9.83 8.93
N ILE A 135 11.32 -9.52 7.66
CA ILE A 135 10.38 -8.75 6.83
C ILE A 135 9.45 -9.77 6.20
N ASP A 136 8.20 -9.82 6.66
CA ASP A 136 7.24 -10.81 6.18
C ASP A 136 6.79 -10.50 4.76
N PHE A 137 6.55 -9.22 4.46
CA PHE A 137 6.41 -8.78 3.08
C PHE A 137 6.88 -7.34 2.87
N MET A 138 7.22 -7.02 1.64
CA MET A 138 7.54 -5.68 1.19
C MET A 138 6.71 -5.36 -0.06
N LYS A 139 6.00 -4.23 -0.04
CA LYS A 139 5.34 -3.64 -1.20
C LYS A 139 6.24 -2.55 -1.77
N ILE A 140 6.38 -2.51 -3.10
CA ILE A 140 7.10 -1.48 -3.85
C ILE A 140 6.20 -1.00 -4.97
N ASP A 141 5.82 0.27 -4.92
CA ASP A 141 4.96 0.91 -5.89
C ASP A 141 5.25 2.41 -5.82
N VAL A 142 6.10 2.87 -6.71
CA VAL A 142 6.69 4.22 -6.70
C VAL A 142 6.55 4.91 -8.06
N GLU A 143 5.58 4.41 -8.86
CA GLU A 143 5.15 5.06 -10.08
C GLU A 143 6.29 5.25 -11.09
N GLY A 144 6.97 4.12 -11.40
CA GLY A 144 8.02 4.02 -12.42
C GLY A 144 9.46 3.98 -11.89
N GLY A 145 9.67 4.18 -10.58
CA GLY A 145 10.99 4.16 -9.94
C GLY A 145 11.44 2.81 -9.38
N GLU A 146 10.72 1.70 -9.64
CA GLU A 146 10.92 0.37 -9.04
C GLU A 146 12.34 -0.16 -9.26
N LEU A 147 12.91 0.08 -10.44
CA LEU A 147 14.28 -0.31 -10.75
C LEU A 147 15.28 0.34 -9.77
N GLY A 148 15.17 1.65 -9.56
CA GLY A 148 16.05 2.38 -8.64
C GLY A 148 15.91 1.93 -7.19
N VAL A 149 14.69 1.58 -6.76
CA VAL A 149 14.43 0.99 -5.44
C VAL A 149 15.16 -0.35 -5.32
N LEU A 150 14.96 -1.25 -6.28
CA LEU A 150 15.52 -2.60 -6.27
C LEU A 150 17.04 -2.62 -6.35
N GLU A 151 17.65 -1.72 -7.15
CA GLU A 151 19.11 -1.55 -7.23
C GLU A 151 19.73 -1.07 -5.93
N SER A 152 18.97 -0.36 -5.10
CA SER A 152 19.43 0.20 -3.83
C SER A 152 19.37 -0.80 -2.65
N GLY A 153 18.79 -1.98 -2.86
CA GLY A 153 18.62 -3.02 -1.85
C GLY A 153 19.85 -3.89 -1.62
N ASP A 154 20.00 -4.41 -0.41
CA ASP A 154 20.93 -5.52 -0.09
C ASP A 154 20.13 -6.81 0.06
N TRP A 155 19.89 -7.47 -1.07
CA TRP A 155 19.08 -8.70 -1.16
C TRP A 155 19.78 -9.94 -0.59
N LYS A 156 21.01 -9.84 -0.10
CA LYS A 156 21.71 -10.91 0.63
C LYS A 156 21.40 -10.81 2.13
N GLN A 157 21.37 -9.60 2.64
CA GLN A 157 21.18 -9.35 4.07
C GLN A 157 19.69 -9.16 4.43
N TYR A 158 18.94 -8.40 3.65
CA TYR A 158 17.55 -8.08 3.90
C TYR A 158 16.68 -8.78 2.85
N ARG A 159 16.08 -9.89 3.27
CA ARG A 159 15.34 -10.80 2.39
C ARG A 159 13.88 -10.91 2.82
N PRO A 160 12.99 -9.99 2.38
CA PRO A 160 11.56 -10.16 2.60
C PRO A 160 11.08 -11.53 2.14
N ARG A 161 10.17 -12.15 2.89
CA ARG A 161 9.62 -13.46 2.53
C ARG A 161 8.80 -13.37 1.22
N LEU A 162 8.04 -12.27 1.10
CA LEU A 162 7.26 -11.93 -0.09
C LEU A 162 7.57 -10.51 -0.54
N LEU A 163 7.71 -10.31 -1.85
CA LEU A 163 7.72 -9.00 -2.50
C LEU A 163 6.45 -8.85 -3.34
N VAL A 164 5.83 -7.68 -3.27
CA VAL A 164 4.73 -7.24 -4.14
C VAL A 164 5.19 -5.96 -4.82
N ILE A 165 5.32 -5.99 -6.14
CA ILE A 165 5.98 -4.90 -6.88
C ILE A 165 5.10 -4.52 -8.06
N GLU A 166 4.79 -3.22 -8.20
CA GLU A 166 4.11 -2.72 -9.39
C GLU A 166 4.92 -3.09 -10.64
N ALA A 167 4.24 -3.63 -11.63
CA ALA A 167 4.86 -4.28 -12.79
C ALA A 167 4.34 -3.74 -14.12
N THR A 168 3.62 -2.62 -14.10
CA THR A 168 3.05 -1.99 -15.29
C THR A 168 3.51 -0.54 -15.43
N VAL A 169 3.52 -0.08 -16.66
CA VAL A 169 3.71 1.34 -16.93
C VAL A 169 2.52 2.13 -16.38
N VAL A 170 2.79 3.14 -15.59
CA VAL A 170 1.82 3.98 -14.89
C VAL A 170 0.56 4.26 -15.75
N ASN A 171 -0.62 3.94 -15.20
CA ASN A 171 -1.92 4.09 -15.87
C ASN A 171 -2.08 3.34 -17.20
N THR A 172 -1.37 2.23 -17.40
CA THR A 172 -1.51 1.37 -18.58
C THR A 172 -1.56 -0.11 -18.19
N ARG A 173 -1.75 -0.99 -19.17
CA ARG A 173 -1.63 -2.45 -19.01
C ARG A 173 -0.31 -2.97 -19.58
N GLU A 174 0.59 -2.09 -19.95
CA GLU A 174 1.88 -2.44 -20.50
C GLU A 174 2.83 -2.83 -19.36
N GLU A 175 3.36 -4.04 -19.42
CA GLU A 175 4.28 -4.56 -18.41
C GLU A 175 5.69 -3.93 -18.56
N ASN A 176 6.32 -3.52 -17.44
CA ASN A 176 7.64 -2.88 -17.41
C ASN A 176 8.69 -3.62 -16.54
N TRP A 177 8.31 -4.75 -15.96
CA TRP A 177 9.11 -5.50 -14.98
C TRP A 177 10.39 -6.13 -15.53
N GLN A 178 10.54 -6.26 -16.84
CA GLN A 178 11.68 -6.95 -17.47
C GLN A 178 13.03 -6.30 -17.15
N ALA A 179 13.02 -4.98 -16.90
CA ALA A 179 14.24 -4.22 -16.60
C ALA A 179 14.82 -4.57 -15.22
N TRP A 180 14.00 -4.89 -14.25
CA TRP A 180 14.40 -5.07 -12.85
C TRP A 180 14.30 -6.52 -12.35
N GLU A 181 13.54 -7.41 -12.98
CA GLU A 181 13.41 -8.82 -12.57
C GLU A 181 14.76 -9.55 -12.45
N PRO A 182 15.78 -9.29 -13.29
CA PRO A 182 17.08 -9.93 -13.13
C PRO A 182 17.76 -9.69 -11.78
N ILE A 183 17.45 -8.59 -11.08
CA ILE A 183 17.97 -8.29 -9.74
C ILE A 183 17.42 -9.33 -8.75
N LEU A 184 16.12 -9.57 -8.80
CA LEU A 184 15.42 -10.50 -7.92
C LEU A 184 15.78 -11.96 -8.22
N THR A 185 15.84 -12.33 -9.49
CA THR A 185 16.24 -13.67 -9.92
C THR A 185 17.65 -14.01 -9.43
N LYS A 186 18.61 -13.08 -9.56
CA LYS A 186 19.98 -13.26 -9.03
C LYS A 186 20.01 -13.37 -7.49
N ALA A 187 19.02 -12.82 -6.82
CA ALA A 187 18.85 -12.89 -5.37
C ALA A 187 18.01 -14.10 -4.93
N ASN A 188 17.74 -15.06 -5.82
CA ASN A 188 16.93 -16.26 -5.58
C ASN A 188 15.50 -15.93 -5.09
N TYR A 189 14.86 -14.97 -5.78
CA TYR A 189 13.42 -14.75 -5.71
C TYR A 189 12.75 -15.34 -6.95
N HIS A 190 11.54 -15.88 -6.76
CA HIS A 190 10.77 -16.53 -7.81
C HIS A 190 9.44 -15.84 -7.98
N LYS A 191 9.13 -15.42 -9.20
CA LYS A 191 7.80 -14.91 -9.54
C LYS A 191 6.77 -16.04 -9.41
N ILE A 192 5.73 -15.81 -8.60
CA ILE A 192 4.70 -16.81 -8.29
C ILE A 192 3.33 -16.40 -8.77
N TRP A 193 3.08 -15.09 -8.94
CA TRP A 193 1.78 -14.55 -9.34
C TRP A 193 1.94 -13.21 -10.04
N PHE A 194 1.01 -12.89 -10.94
CA PHE A 194 0.77 -11.57 -11.50
C PHE A 194 -0.73 -11.30 -11.43
N ASP A 195 -1.14 -10.22 -10.79
CA ASP A 195 -2.55 -9.87 -10.57
C ASP A 195 -3.13 -8.95 -11.66
N GLY A 196 -2.33 -8.58 -12.66
CA GLY A 196 -2.67 -7.63 -13.72
C GLY A 196 -2.08 -6.23 -13.49
N LEU A 197 -1.51 -5.98 -12.31
CA LEU A 197 -0.83 -4.75 -11.93
C LEU A 197 0.53 -5.07 -11.26
N ASN A 198 0.51 -5.96 -10.26
CA ASN A 198 1.66 -6.29 -9.43
C ASN A 198 2.21 -7.69 -9.73
N ASN A 199 3.53 -7.82 -9.71
CA ASN A 199 4.20 -9.11 -9.62
C ASN A 199 4.47 -9.47 -8.15
N PHE A 200 4.23 -10.74 -7.82
CA PHE A 200 4.49 -11.32 -6.51
C PHE A 200 5.68 -12.27 -6.59
N TYR A 201 6.66 -12.10 -5.69
CA TYR A 201 7.85 -12.93 -5.64
C TYR A 201 8.03 -13.52 -4.23
N LEU A 202 8.20 -14.84 -4.14
CA LEU A 202 8.68 -15.49 -2.92
C LEU A 202 10.19 -15.69 -3.01
N ARG A 203 10.88 -15.52 -1.88
CA ARG A 203 12.26 -15.96 -1.78
C ARG A 203 12.34 -17.49 -1.83
N GLU A 204 13.46 -18.04 -2.26
CA GLU A 204 13.70 -19.49 -2.41
C GLU A 204 13.32 -20.25 -1.14
N GLU A 205 13.61 -19.71 0.04
CA GLU A 205 13.42 -20.33 1.34
C GLU A 205 11.95 -20.51 1.74
N ASP A 206 11.04 -19.79 1.10
CA ASP A 206 9.59 -19.81 1.36
C ASP A 206 8.77 -20.32 0.15
N LEU A 207 9.39 -20.98 -0.84
CA LEU A 207 8.70 -21.44 -2.06
C LEU A 207 7.61 -22.49 -1.81
N ASP A 208 7.63 -23.17 -0.70
CA ASP A 208 6.57 -24.08 -0.27
C ASP A 208 5.23 -23.33 -0.05
N LEU A 209 5.26 -22.01 0.21
CA LEU A 209 4.08 -21.16 0.37
C LEU A 209 3.41 -20.77 -0.96
N ARG A 210 4.02 -21.08 -2.11
CA ARG A 210 3.48 -20.70 -3.44
C ARG A 210 2.06 -21.20 -3.71
N PHE A 211 1.60 -22.24 -3.00
CA PHE A 211 0.25 -22.78 -3.16
C PHE A 211 -0.83 -21.74 -2.82
N ALA A 212 -0.54 -20.76 -1.96
CA ALA A 212 -1.46 -19.69 -1.60
C ALA A 212 -1.85 -18.78 -2.80
N PHE A 213 -1.03 -18.79 -3.85
CA PHE A 213 -1.18 -17.95 -5.04
C PHE A 213 -1.71 -18.70 -6.27
N GLN A 214 -2.17 -19.94 -6.13
CA GLN A 214 -2.68 -20.72 -7.27
C GLN A 214 -4.01 -20.24 -7.83
N LEU A 215 -4.80 -19.52 -7.03
CA LEU A 215 -6.11 -19.01 -7.40
C LEU A 215 -6.22 -17.52 -7.05
N PRO A 216 -6.92 -16.74 -7.88
CA PRO A 216 -7.22 -15.35 -7.53
C PRO A 216 -8.05 -15.26 -6.24
N PRO A 217 -8.19 -14.08 -5.64
CA PRO A 217 -9.12 -13.84 -4.54
C PRO A 217 -10.52 -14.33 -4.88
N ASN A 218 -11.17 -15.03 -3.94
CA ASN A 218 -12.44 -15.67 -4.20
C ASN A 218 -13.30 -15.81 -2.92
N ILE A 219 -14.47 -16.41 -3.03
CA ILE A 219 -15.44 -16.52 -1.92
C ILE A 219 -14.91 -17.26 -0.69
N PHE A 220 -13.91 -18.13 -0.85
CA PHE A 220 -13.36 -18.88 0.27
C PHE A 220 -12.44 -18.03 1.15
N ASP A 221 -11.95 -16.90 0.65
CA ASP A 221 -11.16 -15.92 1.42
C ASP A 221 -12.02 -15.12 2.40
N ARG A 222 -13.35 -15.14 2.23
CA ARG A 222 -14.32 -14.49 3.14
C ARG A 222 -13.97 -13.03 3.44
N PHE A 223 -13.77 -12.25 2.39
CA PHE A 223 -13.49 -10.83 2.50
C PHE A 223 -14.64 -9.96 1.98
N GLU A 224 -14.66 -8.72 2.40
CA GLU A 224 -15.44 -7.64 1.82
C GLU A 224 -14.52 -6.43 1.58
N THR A 225 -14.88 -5.58 0.63
CA THR A 225 -14.11 -4.36 0.37
C THR A 225 -14.33 -3.33 1.48
N SER A 226 -13.34 -2.48 1.72
CA SER A 226 -13.44 -1.38 2.71
C SER A 226 -14.60 -0.44 2.39
N GLU A 227 -14.91 -0.23 1.11
CA GLU A 227 -16.06 0.57 0.69
C GLU A 227 -17.39 -0.06 1.12
N LEU A 228 -17.56 -1.37 0.88
CA LEU A 228 -18.78 -2.08 1.30
C LEU A 228 -18.94 -2.08 2.81
N ALA A 229 -17.86 -2.32 3.55
CA ALA A 229 -17.85 -2.28 5.00
C ALA A 229 -18.24 -0.88 5.52
N ARG A 230 -17.70 0.18 4.90
CA ARG A 230 -18.05 1.58 5.20
C ARG A 230 -19.53 1.87 4.94
N LEU A 231 -20.05 1.47 3.79
CA LEU A 231 -21.45 1.67 3.43
C LEU A 231 -22.39 0.96 4.41
N ARG A 232 -22.10 -0.27 4.81
CA ARG A 232 -22.87 -1.02 5.81
C ARG A 232 -22.88 -0.30 7.15
N ARG A 233 -21.75 0.22 7.61
CA ARG A 233 -21.67 1.00 8.85
C ARG A 233 -22.54 2.26 8.79
N LEU A 234 -22.43 3.03 7.71
CA LEU A 234 -23.24 4.25 7.52
C LEU A 234 -24.75 3.95 7.49
N LEU A 235 -25.16 2.85 6.86
CA LEU A 235 -26.56 2.40 6.87
C LEU A 235 -27.03 2.06 8.30
N ALA A 236 -26.24 1.29 9.04
CA ALA A 236 -26.57 0.91 10.41
C ALA A 236 -26.69 2.15 11.33
N GLU A 237 -25.77 3.10 11.20
CA GLU A 237 -25.81 4.38 11.94
C GLU A 237 -27.08 5.19 11.62
N ARG A 238 -27.43 5.28 10.33
CA ARG A 238 -28.65 5.95 9.89
C ARG A 238 -29.91 5.28 10.44
N ASP A 239 -29.97 3.97 10.37
CA ASP A 239 -31.15 3.21 10.86
C ASP A 239 -31.30 3.37 12.39
N ALA A 240 -30.18 3.37 13.13
CA ALA A 240 -30.19 3.66 14.56
C ALA A 240 -30.70 5.09 14.86
N GLN A 241 -30.27 6.09 14.07
CA GLN A 241 -30.75 7.47 14.21
C GLN A 241 -32.25 7.61 13.92
N LEU A 242 -32.77 6.91 12.90
CA LEU A 242 -34.18 6.90 12.55
C LEU A 242 -35.02 6.24 13.68
N ALA A 243 -34.54 5.12 14.20
CA ALA A 243 -35.19 4.45 15.33
C ALA A 243 -35.25 5.35 16.59
N ALA A 244 -34.16 6.03 16.91
CA ALA A 244 -34.11 6.97 18.04
C ALA A 244 -35.08 8.15 17.86
N LYS A 245 -35.18 8.70 16.64
CA LYS A 245 -36.16 9.77 16.35
C LYS A 245 -37.59 9.28 16.43
N ALA A 246 -37.88 8.06 16.01
CA ALA A 246 -39.23 7.47 16.11
C ALA A 246 -39.63 7.17 17.58
N ALA A 247 -38.65 6.84 18.42
CA ALA A 247 -38.87 6.58 19.84
C ALA A 247 -39.01 7.87 20.72
N SER A 248 -38.65 9.05 20.17
CA SER A 248 -38.78 10.32 20.89
C SER A 248 -40.25 10.72 21.00
N PRO A 249 -40.82 10.96 22.21
CA PRO A 249 -42.24 11.32 22.38
C PRO A 249 -42.52 12.66 21.66
N SER A 250 -43.55 12.70 20.85
CA SER A 250 -44.04 13.95 20.23
C SER A 250 -44.38 14.97 21.32
N VAL A 251 -43.74 16.13 21.30
CA VAL A 251 -44.09 17.26 22.16
C VAL A 251 -45.56 17.63 21.90
N PRO A 252 -46.46 17.59 22.91
CA PRO A 252 -47.87 17.96 22.71
C PRO A 252 -47.93 19.41 22.20
N LYS A 253 -48.67 19.61 21.10
CA LYS A 253 -48.94 20.97 20.59
C LYS A 253 -49.63 21.77 21.72
N PRO A 254 -49.20 23.01 22.01
CA PRO A 254 -49.88 23.82 23.00
C PRO A 254 -51.34 24.05 22.58
N ASN A 255 -52.27 23.69 23.49
CA ASN A 255 -53.71 23.93 23.29
C ASN A 255 -53.94 25.44 23.10
N LYS A 256 -54.36 25.82 21.92
CA LYS A 256 -54.87 27.18 21.69
C LYS A 256 -56.18 27.27 22.50
N ARG A 257 -56.11 27.96 23.66
CA ARG A 257 -57.31 28.42 24.33
C ARG A 257 -57.90 29.55 23.52
N THR A 258 -59.11 29.39 23.09
CA THR A 258 -60.02 30.43 22.58
C THR A 258 -60.39 31.43 23.68
#